data_01a903fbbcfd85f179991e05a85ce4cb
#
_entry.id   01a903fbbcfd85f179991e05a85ce4cb
#
_cell.length_a   1.000
_cell.length_b   1.000
_cell.length_c   1.000
_cell.angle_alpha   90.00
_cell.angle_beta   90.00
_cell.angle_gamma   90.00
#
_symmetry.space_group_name_H-M   'P 1'
#
loop_
_entity.id
_entity.type
_entity.pdbx_description
1 polymer ?
#
loop_
_entity_poly.entity_id
_entity_poly.type
_entity_poly.pdbx_seq_one_letter_code
_entity_poly.pdbx_strand_id
1 'polypeptide(L)'
;MLFRSGVLQLIEFQKLEDGVEHYDSYHYDLLPVEVELERRSVRVVEREMHLRKIFHLRDGARVEVVRPMHNSKFCAYCTRIRITSDGKLKSCLMRDDNHVPFVSLMRSGASEEKILGAFKEAVERRAPFWRDDE
;
A
#
# COMPACT_ATOMS: atom_id res chain seq x y z
N MET A 1 0.10 -28.08 -14.26
CA MET A 1 0.71 -26.88 -14.86
C MET A 1 1.26 -26.03 -13.73
N LEU A 2 2.56 -26.04 -13.52
CA LEU A 2 3.19 -25.33 -12.42
C LEU A 2 3.39 -23.87 -12.83
N PHE A 3 2.77 -22.91 -12.12
CA PHE A 3 3.01 -21.48 -12.28
C PHE A 3 4.43 -21.12 -11.80
N ARG A 4 5.44 -21.49 -12.57
CA ARG A 4 6.85 -21.24 -12.22
C ARG A 4 7.27 -19.77 -12.31
N SER A 5 6.45 -18.89 -12.88
CA SER A 5 6.78 -17.46 -13.10
C SER A 5 5.97 -16.49 -12.26
N GLY A 6 4.92 -16.91 -11.57
CA GLY A 6 4.06 -16.07 -10.74
C GLY A 6 4.62 -15.81 -9.34
N VAL A 7 4.16 -14.75 -8.69
CA VAL A 7 4.32 -14.51 -7.26
C VAL A 7 2.92 -14.54 -6.65
N LEU A 8 2.68 -15.42 -5.68
CA LEU A 8 1.45 -15.41 -4.89
C LEU A 8 1.52 -14.21 -3.93
N GLN A 9 0.51 -13.35 -3.98
CA GLN A 9 0.38 -12.27 -2.99
C GLN A 9 -0.66 -12.66 -1.94
N LEU A 10 -0.26 -12.64 -0.68
CA LEU A 10 -1.15 -12.69 0.48
C LEU A 10 -1.34 -11.26 0.98
N ILE A 11 -2.56 -10.75 0.87
CA ILE A 11 -2.89 -9.37 1.22
C ILE A 11 -3.79 -9.39 2.44
N GLU A 12 -3.33 -8.76 3.51
CA GLU A 12 -4.11 -8.56 4.72
C GLU A 12 -5.35 -7.71 4.44
N PHE A 13 -6.49 -8.12 4.97
CA PHE A 13 -7.74 -7.39 4.81
C PHE A 13 -7.65 -6.03 5.51
N GLN A 14 -7.97 -4.96 4.77
CA GLN A 14 -7.84 -3.59 5.25
C GLN A 14 -9.18 -3.05 5.77
N LYS A 15 -9.15 -2.33 6.87
CA LYS A 15 -10.31 -1.65 7.44
C LYS A 15 -10.59 -0.37 6.67
N LEU A 16 -11.28 -0.48 5.53
CA LEU A 16 -11.77 0.64 4.73
C LEU A 16 -13.24 0.91 5.05
N GLU A 17 -13.73 2.13 4.78
CA GLU A 17 -15.10 2.55 5.11
C GLU A 17 -16.17 1.54 4.65
N ASP A 18 -16.06 1.05 3.42
CA ASP A 18 -17.03 0.10 2.82
C ASP A 18 -16.92 -1.35 3.35
N GLY A 19 -15.96 -1.65 4.21
CA GLY A 19 -15.68 -2.99 4.72
C GLY A 19 -15.58 -3.08 6.23
N VAL A 20 -15.82 -1.99 6.95
CA VAL A 20 -15.65 -1.91 8.41
C VAL A 20 -16.48 -2.96 9.14
N GLU A 21 -17.72 -3.21 8.72
CA GLU A 21 -18.64 -4.19 9.34
C GLU A 21 -18.17 -5.64 9.23
N HIS A 22 -17.34 -5.95 8.23
CA HIS A 22 -16.81 -7.28 7.98
C HIS A 22 -15.38 -7.48 8.49
N TYR A 23 -14.72 -6.37 8.89
CA TYR A 23 -13.30 -6.42 9.25
C TYR A 23 -13.03 -7.40 10.38
N ASP A 24 -13.75 -7.30 11.48
CA ASP A 24 -13.50 -8.12 12.68
C ASP A 24 -13.78 -9.62 12.43
N SER A 25 -14.64 -9.95 11.44
CA SER A 25 -14.99 -11.33 11.07
C SER A 25 -14.02 -11.98 10.09
N TYR A 26 -13.38 -11.19 9.22
CA TYR A 26 -12.56 -11.71 8.12
C TYR A 26 -11.11 -11.29 8.18
N HIS A 27 -10.75 -10.34 9.04
CA HIS A 27 -9.35 -9.97 9.22
C HIS A 27 -8.55 -11.10 9.84
N TYR A 28 -7.40 -11.36 9.26
CA TYR A 28 -6.39 -12.27 9.79
C TYR A 28 -5.03 -11.55 9.77
N ASP A 29 -4.38 -11.47 10.91
CA ASP A 29 -3.03 -10.93 11.00
C ASP A 29 -2.04 -11.85 10.27
N LEU A 30 -1.40 -11.32 9.24
CA LEU A 30 -0.44 -12.09 8.45
C LEU A 30 0.96 -12.17 9.07
N LEU A 31 1.22 -11.57 10.24
CA LEU A 31 2.52 -11.66 10.89
C LEU A 31 2.97 -13.10 11.17
N PRO A 32 2.12 -14.00 11.71
CA PRO A 32 2.51 -15.41 11.90
C PRO A 32 2.84 -16.13 10.58
N VAL A 33 2.12 -15.79 9.51
CA VAL A 33 2.38 -16.34 8.17
C VAL A 33 3.73 -15.84 7.64
N GLU A 34 4.03 -14.56 7.82
CA GLU A 34 5.30 -13.96 7.42
C GLU A 34 6.49 -14.63 8.13
N VAL A 35 6.39 -14.86 9.43
CA VAL A 35 7.39 -15.56 10.24
C VAL A 35 7.61 -16.99 9.74
N GLU A 36 6.55 -17.74 9.45
CA GLU A 36 6.66 -19.11 8.95
C GLU A 36 7.25 -19.17 7.52
N LEU A 37 6.88 -18.22 6.66
CA LEU A 37 7.47 -18.11 5.32
C LEU A 37 8.98 -17.79 5.41
N GLU A 38 9.38 -16.91 6.33
CA GLU A 38 10.79 -16.57 6.54
C GLU A 38 11.59 -17.82 6.94
N ARG A 39 11.07 -18.63 7.87
CA ARG A 39 11.68 -19.90 8.31
C ARG A 39 11.83 -20.93 7.17
N ARG A 40 10.88 -20.98 6.24
CA ARG A 40 10.85 -21.96 5.11
C ARG A 40 11.61 -21.48 3.88
N SER A 41 11.91 -20.19 3.78
CA SER A 41 12.52 -19.64 2.58
C SER A 41 14.00 -19.94 2.49
N VAL A 42 14.48 -20.12 1.26
CA VAL A 42 15.91 -20.21 0.92
C VAL A 42 16.50 -18.84 0.62
N ARG A 43 15.65 -17.86 0.33
CA ARG A 43 16.02 -16.47 0.05
C ARG A 43 14.84 -15.56 0.33
N VAL A 44 15.10 -14.40 0.94
CA VAL A 44 14.12 -13.31 1.12
C VAL A 44 14.62 -12.09 0.35
N VAL A 45 13.73 -11.45 -0.40
CA VAL A 45 14.01 -10.20 -1.12
C VAL A 45 13.05 -9.14 -0.60
N GLU A 46 13.59 -8.06 -0.07
CA GLU A 46 12.81 -6.92 0.38
C GLU A 46 12.67 -5.87 -0.74
N ARG A 47 11.46 -5.34 -0.92
CA ARG A 47 11.18 -4.26 -1.86
C ARG A 47 11.32 -2.91 -1.15
N GLU A 48 11.78 -1.89 -1.87
CA GLU A 48 11.85 -0.52 -1.36
C GLU A 48 10.46 0.01 -0.95
N MET A 49 9.46 -0.16 -1.82
CA MET A 49 8.10 0.28 -1.54
C MET A 49 7.44 -0.62 -0.50
N HIS A 50 7.07 -0.03 0.64
CA HIS A 50 6.41 -0.67 1.78
C HIS A 50 7.27 -1.69 2.54
N LEU A 51 8.54 -1.86 2.22
CA LEU A 51 9.44 -2.90 2.75
C LEU A 51 8.82 -4.31 2.69
N ARG A 52 8.03 -4.59 1.65
CA ARG A 52 7.38 -5.89 1.49
C ARG A 52 8.39 -6.95 1.14
N LYS A 53 8.27 -8.12 1.77
CA LYS A 53 9.16 -9.26 1.56
C LYS A 53 8.57 -10.22 0.53
N ILE A 54 9.42 -10.68 -0.39
CA ILE A 54 9.17 -11.82 -1.28
C ILE A 54 9.98 -13.00 -0.78
N PHE A 55 9.28 -14.04 -0.39
CA PHE A 55 9.85 -15.29 0.11
C PHE A 55 10.01 -16.29 -1.03
N HIS A 56 11.22 -16.74 -1.26
CA HIS A 56 11.55 -17.77 -2.23
C HIS A 56 11.63 -19.13 -1.49
N LEU A 57 10.74 -20.05 -1.80
CA LEU A 57 10.66 -21.36 -1.16
C LEU A 57 11.51 -22.39 -1.90
N ARG A 58 11.83 -23.52 -1.24
CA ARG A 58 12.68 -24.59 -1.78
C ARG A 58 12.14 -25.23 -3.05
N ASP A 59 10.83 -25.33 -3.19
CA ASP A 59 10.12 -25.86 -4.35
C ASP A 59 10.04 -24.89 -5.55
N GLY A 60 10.64 -23.71 -5.42
CA GLY A 60 10.62 -22.67 -6.43
C GLY A 60 9.41 -21.74 -6.38
N ALA A 61 8.49 -21.94 -5.45
CA ALA A 61 7.36 -21.02 -5.23
C ALA A 61 7.87 -19.68 -4.66
N ARG A 62 7.15 -18.61 -5.03
CA ARG A 62 7.41 -17.25 -4.50
C ARG A 62 6.14 -16.70 -3.89
N VAL A 63 6.26 -16.21 -2.66
CA VAL A 63 5.14 -15.62 -1.91
C VAL A 63 5.53 -14.22 -1.46
N GLU A 64 4.68 -13.25 -1.70
CA GLU A 64 4.80 -11.88 -1.19
C GLU A 64 3.71 -11.65 -0.13
N VAL A 65 4.08 -11.13 1.02
CA VAL A 65 3.13 -10.75 2.06
C VAL A 65 2.94 -9.23 2.05
N VAL A 66 1.67 -8.80 2.03
CA VAL A 66 1.26 -7.40 2.04
C VAL A 66 0.46 -7.17 3.32
N ARG A 67 1.12 -6.64 4.34
CA ARG A 67 0.58 -6.43 5.68
C ARG A 67 0.55 -4.93 6.03
N PRO A 68 -0.52 -4.21 5.63
CA PRO A 68 -0.62 -2.76 5.83
C PRO A 68 -1.19 -2.36 7.19
N MET A 69 -1.87 -3.26 7.93
CA MET A 69 -2.53 -2.93 9.17
C MET A 69 -1.51 -2.92 10.32
N HIS A 70 -1.61 -1.92 11.20
CA HIS A 70 -0.72 -1.75 12.36
C HIS A 70 0.78 -1.90 12.03
N ASN A 71 1.19 -1.36 10.86
CA ASN A 71 2.55 -1.49 10.34
C ASN A 71 3.10 -0.11 9.92
N SER A 72 3.73 0.57 10.86
CA SER A 72 4.35 1.89 10.67
C SER A 72 5.43 1.87 9.58
N LYS A 73 6.22 0.81 9.49
CA LYS A 73 7.25 0.64 8.45
C LYS A 73 6.63 0.59 7.05
N PHE A 74 5.53 -0.16 6.88
CA PHE A 74 4.79 -0.21 5.63
C PHE A 74 4.31 1.19 5.20
N CYS A 75 3.80 1.98 6.14
CA CYS A 75 3.33 3.33 5.89
C CYS A 75 4.49 4.30 5.59
N ALA A 76 5.58 4.24 6.33
CA ALA A 76 6.73 5.12 6.17
C ALA A 76 7.39 4.99 4.78
N TYR A 77 7.43 3.76 4.24
CA TYR A 77 8.00 3.47 2.91
C TYR A 77 6.95 3.43 1.78
N CYS A 78 5.80 4.06 1.98
CA CYS A 78 4.76 4.18 0.96
C CYS A 78 5.06 5.35 0.02
N THR A 79 5.21 5.08 -1.29
CA THR A 79 5.42 6.10 -2.32
C THR A 79 4.22 6.25 -3.26
N ARG A 80 3.07 5.65 -2.93
CA ARG A 80 1.89 5.66 -3.80
C ARG A 80 1.19 7.00 -3.80
N ILE A 81 0.68 7.39 -4.96
CA ILE A 81 -0.31 8.42 -5.16
C ILE A 81 -1.41 7.87 -6.06
N ARG A 82 -2.64 8.30 -5.85
CA ARG A 82 -3.84 7.85 -6.59
C ARG A 82 -4.62 9.06 -7.06
N ILE A 83 -5.43 8.86 -8.10
CA ILE A 83 -6.48 9.78 -8.50
C ILE A 83 -7.80 9.14 -8.08
N THR A 84 -8.61 9.88 -7.34
CA THR A 84 -9.95 9.45 -6.93
C THR A 84 -10.96 9.60 -8.08
N SER A 85 -12.11 8.94 -7.98
CA SER A 85 -13.18 9.04 -9.00
C SER A 85 -13.71 10.46 -9.17
N ASP A 86 -13.66 11.29 -8.12
CA ASP A 86 -14.02 12.70 -8.14
C ASP A 86 -12.87 13.63 -8.56
N GLY A 87 -11.72 13.06 -8.97
CA GLY A 87 -10.62 13.79 -9.59
C GLY A 87 -9.67 14.50 -8.64
N LYS A 88 -9.48 13.98 -7.44
CA LYS A 88 -8.51 14.49 -6.49
C LYS A 88 -7.28 13.57 -6.42
N LEU A 89 -6.12 14.12 -6.07
CA LEU A 89 -4.95 13.34 -5.69
C LEU A 89 -5.12 12.85 -4.25
N LYS A 90 -4.91 11.56 -4.04
CA LYS A 90 -4.99 10.87 -2.74
C LYS A 90 -3.67 10.13 -2.48
N SER A 91 -2.89 10.56 -1.51
CA SER A 91 -1.57 9.99 -1.21
C SER A 91 -1.63 8.75 -0.32
N CYS A 92 -2.69 8.59 0.48
CA CYS A 92 -2.90 7.41 1.33
C CYS A 92 -4.27 6.79 1.07
N LEU A 93 -4.35 5.45 1.04
CA LEU A 93 -5.63 4.74 0.87
C LEU A 93 -6.55 4.93 2.09
N MET A 94 -5.95 4.95 3.27
CA MET A 94 -6.65 4.97 4.58
C MET A 94 -6.99 6.38 5.07
N ARG A 95 -6.62 7.45 4.35
CA ARG A 95 -6.83 8.84 4.77
C ARG A 95 -7.68 9.59 3.75
N ASP A 96 -8.65 10.38 4.23
CA ASP A 96 -9.54 11.22 3.43
C ASP A 96 -9.37 12.73 3.72
N ASP A 97 -8.49 13.08 4.64
CA ASP A 97 -8.25 14.43 5.13
C ASP A 97 -7.19 15.22 4.35
N ASN A 98 -6.49 14.59 3.39
CA ASN A 98 -5.34 15.17 2.71
C ASN A 98 -5.45 15.18 1.16
N HIS A 99 -6.66 15.14 0.64
CA HIS A 99 -6.90 15.18 -0.80
C HIS A 99 -6.57 16.56 -1.42
N VAL A 100 -6.04 16.54 -2.64
CA VAL A 100 -5.73 17.77 -3.40
C VAL A 100 -6.51 17.76 -4.73
N PRO A 101 -7.29 18.80 -5.05
CA PRO A 101 -7.98 18.91 -6.35
C PRO A 101 -6.99 18.82 -7.50
N PHE A 102 -7.28 18.02 -8.53
CA PHE A 102 -6.36 17.80 -9.64
C PHE A 102 -7.05 17.86 -11.01
N VAL A 103 -8.06 17.03 -11.24
CA VAL A 103 -8.74 16.97 -12.54
C VAL A 103 -9.48 18.28 -12.86
N SER A 104 -10.00 18.97 -11.86
CA SER A 104 -10.62 20.29 -12.04
C SER A 104 -9.62 21.33 -12.56
N LEU A 105 -8.37 21.30 -12.09
CA LEU A 105 -7.31 22.18 -12.61
C LEU A 105 -7.02 21.91 -14.08
N MET A 106 -6.91 20.64 -14.45
CA MET A 106 -6.70 20.24 -15.85
C MET A 106 -7.86 20.71 -16.76
N ARG A 107 -9.11 20.48 -16.32
CA ARG A 107 -10.31 20.86 -17.09
C ARG A 107 -10.49 22.36 -17.22
N SER A 108 -10.00 23.15 -16.26
CA SER A 108 -10.03 24.62 -16.34
C SER A 108 -8.92 25.22 -17.21
N GLY A 109 -8.06 24.38 -17.81
CA GLY A 109 -6.92 24.86 -18.61
C GLY A 109 -5.82 25.49 -17.76
N ALA A 110 -5.64 25.04 -16.51
CA ALA A 110 -4.57 25.53 -15.64
C ALA A 110 -3.20 25.30 -16.28
N SER A 111 -2.24 26.18 -15.99
CA SER A 111 -0.86 26.04 -16.48
C SER A 111 -0.21 24.76 -15.95
N GLU A 112 0.78 24.24 -16.67
CA GLU A 112 1.57 23.08 -16.26
C GLU A 112 2.19 23.28 -14.87
N GLU A 113 2.64 24.48 -14.56
CA GLU A 113 3.18 24.84 -13.25
C GLU A 113 2.16 24.64 -12.11
N LYS A 114 0.90 25.04 -12.32
CA LYS A 114 -0.18 24.82 -11.34
C LYS A 114 -0.51 23.36 -11.18
N ILE A 115 -0.52 22.59 -12.27
CA ILE A 115 -0.75 21.15 -12.26
C ILE A 115 0.39 20.44 -11.49
N LEU A 116 1.64 20.78 -11.77
CA LEU A 116 2.81 20.27 -11.06
C LEU A 116 2.78 20.68 -9.57
N GLY A 117 2.32 21.90 -9.27
CA GLY A 117 2.12 22.38 -7.91
C GLY A 117 1.16 21.50 -7.10
N ALA A 118 0.05 21.07 -7.70
CA ALA A 118 -0.90 20.16 -7.06
C ALA A 118 -0.28 18.78 -6.73
N PHE A 119 0.59 18.25 -7.60
CA PHE A 119 1.33 17.03 -7.30
C PHE A 119 2.30 17.21 -6.12
N LYS A 120 3.06 18.31 -6.12
CA LYS A 120 3.97 18.62 -5.02
C LYS A 120 3.22 18.75 -3.70
N GLU A 121 2.10 19.49 -3.70
CA GLU A 121 1.23 19.62 -2.54
C GLU A 121 0.71 18.27 -2.03
N ALA A 122 0.26 17.38 -2.93
CA ALA A 122 -0.21 16.05 -2.55
C ALA A 122 0.91 15.18 -1.94
N VAL A 123 2.16 15.36 -2.39
CA VAL A 123 3.32 14.68 -1.80
C VAL A 123 3.67 15.30 -0.44
N GLU A 124 3.65 16.60 -0.30
CA GLU A 124 3.93 17.32 0.97
C GLU A 124 2.89 17.01 2.05
N ARG A 125 1.61 16.87 1.66
CA ARG A 125 0.52 16.47 2.55
C ARG A 125 0.54 14.99 2.92
N ARG A 126 1.48 14.20 2.39
CA ARG A 126 1.59 12.78 2.73
C ARG A 126 1.93 12.62 4.20
N ALA A 127 1.14 11.81 4.89
CA ALA A 127 1.44 11.36 6.24
C ALA A 127 1.19 9.87 6.34
N PRO A 128 2.04 9.10 7.05
CA PRO A 128 1.76 7.70 7.38
C PRO A 128 0.42 7.59 8.11
N PHE A 129 -0.34 6.53 7.84
CA PHE A 129 -1.55 6.22 8.61
C PHE A 129 -1.17 5.59 9.95
N TRP A 130 -0.31 4.57 9.91
CA TRP A 130 0.28 3.96 11.10
C TRP A 130 1.63 4.61 11.41
N ARG A 131 1.87 4.94 12.69
CA ARG A 131 3.11 5.52 13.21
C ARG A 131 3.57 4.74 14.41
N ASP A 132 4.86 4.80 14.73
CA ASP A 132 5.47 4.05 15.84
C ASP A 132 4.97 4.48 17.23
N ASP A 133 4.29 5.62 17.32
CA ASP A 133 3.83 6.24 18.56
C ASP A 133 2.35 5.90 18.89
N GLU A 134 1.70 5.04 18.09
CA GLU A 134 0.28 4.65 18.25
C GLU A 134 0.10 3.21 18.70
#